data_fa892bd3292ba39207467b561c8a200d
#
_entry.id   fa892bd3292ba39207467b561c8a200d
#
_cell.length_a   1.000
_cell.length_b   1.000
_cell.length_c   1.000
_cell.angle_alpha   90.00
_cell.angle_beta   90.00
_cell.angle_gamma   90.00
#
_symmetry.space_group_name_H-M   'P 1'
#
loop_
_entity.id
_entity.type
_entity.pdbx_description
1 polymer ?
#
loop_
_entity_poly.entity_id
_entity_poly.type
_entity_poly.pdbx_seq_one_letter_code
_entity_poly.pdbx_strand_id
1 'polypeptide(L)'
;HLKKAVDHQIQNISPFFDWINGETHHQKRYKKYPDFLAVGWMENADPHAEQVFKHLIWRNSLNFFAKKVAAGIIYRSQSDCEIQSVIESLLDDLANGIPFQAAELPTKRSFSLQAIKIQRALLLVGSPRTRKSTSNSLGEHLLERLRFQNIETESIYIHTSLRNPERMQNLLGAMNTADLVVLAFPLYVDSLPAPVIEALERFTIYRNGNSTRQRFAAIANCGFPEAGHNATALAICAIFAHQAGFEWAGSLALGAGQGMVHGIPLNEMDGRAEPLKDALELAAGALGKGLEIPTEAQAYWEKPFIPPWLYRAMGRHGWKRQAKQYGVQNQLNRQPYS
;
A
#
# COMPACT_ATOMS: atom_id res chain seq x y z
N HIS A 1 11.42 -2.00 11.65
CA HIS A 1 12.35 -0.83 11.65
C HIS A 1 12.84 -0.45 10.24
N LEU A 2 13.15 -1.42 9.36
CA LEU A 2 13.65 -1.17 8.01
C LEU A 2 12.65 -0.34 7.18
N LYS A 3 11.38 -0.74 7.13
CA LYS A 3 10.35 -0.01 6.36
C LYS A 3 10.21 1.44 6.81
N LYS A 4 10.34 1.73 8.11
CA LYS A 4 10.33 3.10 8.63
C LYS A 4 11.51 3.92 8.11
N ALA A 5 12.70 3.31 8.02
CA ALA A 5 13.88 3.98 7.44
C ALA A 5 13.66 4.26 5.95
N VAL A 6 13.12 3.30 5.18
CA VAL A 6 12.79 3.47 3.75
C VAL A 6 11.77 4.59 3.56
N ASP A 7 10.70 4.65 4.37
CA ASP A 7 9.69 5.71 4.28
C ASP A 7 10.26 7.12 4.51
N HIS A 8 11.30 7.23 5.34
CA HIS A 8 11.99 8.51 5.56
C HIS A 8 12.90 8.92 4.40
N GLN A 9 13.40 7.98 3.59
CA GLN A 9 14.28 8.27 2.45
C GLN A 9 13.54 8.92 1.27
N ILE A 10 12.21 8.87 1.21
CA ILE A 10 11.42 9.47 0.14
C ILE A 10 11.70 10.97 -0.04
N GLN A 11 12.13 11.66 1.02
CA GLN A 11 12.49 13.08 0.98
C GLN A 11 13.72 13.37 0.12
N ASN A 12 14.53 12.36 -0.18
CA ASN A 12 15.75 12.47 -0.98
C ASN A 12 15.49 12.34 -2.49
N ILE A 13 14.27 11.94 -2.88
CA ILE A 13 13.88 11.78 -4.28
C ILE A 13 13.61 13.15 -4.91
N SER A 14 13.70 13.21 -6.23
CA SER A 14 13.33 14.44 -6.97
C SER A 14 11.84 14.76 -6.76
N PRO A 15 11.46 16.01 -6.56
CA PRO A 15 10.05 16.40 -6.53
C PRO A 15 9.40 16.38 -7.91
N PHE A 16 10.17 16.22 -8.99
CA PHE A 16 9.67 16.17 -10.36
C PHE A 16 9.48 14.74 -10.84
N PHE A 17 8.66 14.58 -11.87
CA PHE A 17 8.23 13.30 -12.39
C PHE A 17 8.66 13.11 -13.84
N ASP A 18 8.92 11.84 -14.19
CA ASP A 18 9.23 11.36 -15.53
C ASP A 18 8.31 10.20 -15.91
N TRP A 19 8.31 9.86 -17.19
CA TRP A 19 7.58 8.72 -17.72
C TRP A 19 8.57 7.62 -18.05
N ILE A 20 8.53 6.51 -17.33
CA ILE A 20 9.48 5.41 -17.45
C ILE A 20 8.68 4.11 -17.58
N ASN A 21 8.91 3.35 -18.66
CA ASN A 21 8.28 2.03 -18.88
C ASN A 21 6.74 2.01 -18.79
N GLY A 22 6.08 3.10 -19.23
CA GLY A 22 4.62 3.16 -19.22
C GLY A 22 4.00 3.66 -17.90
N GLU A 23 4.79 4.11 -16.95
CA GLU A 23 4.35 4.60 -15.66
C GLU A 23 5.04 5.91 -15.25
N THR A 24 4.39 6.68 -14.36
CA THR A 24 4.96 7.89 -13.77
C THR A 24 5.91 7.50 -12.63
N HIS A 25 7.14 8.02 -12.67
CA HIS A 25 8.14 7.85 -11.64
C HIS A 25 8.79 9.19 -11.28
N HIS A 26 9.52 9.24 -10.16
CA HIS A 26 10.35 10.39 -9.83
C HIS A 26 11.49 10.54 -10.84
N GLN A 27 11.90 11.77 -11.13
CA GLN A 27 13.09 12.04 -11.96
C GLN A 27 14.36 11.70 -11.20
N LYS A 28 15.42 11.35 -11.94
CA LYS A 28 16.76 11.28 -11.38
C LYS A 28 17.19 12.62 -10.79
N ARG A 29 17.69 12.60 -9.56
CA ARG A 29 18.20 13.78 -8.86
C ARG A 29 19.72 13.81 -8.78
N TYR A 30 20.35 12.63 -8.65
CA TYR A 30 21.78 12.48 -8.46
C TYR A 30 22.43 11.85 -9.69
N LYS A 31 23.74 12.10 -9.86
CA LYS A 31 24.54 11.47 -10.94
C LYS A 31 24.86 10.00 -10.67
N LYS A 32 24.99 9.66 -9.39
CA LYS A 32 25.28 8.28 -8.92
C LYS A 32 24.22 7.85 -7.93
N TYR A 33 23.85 6.61 -7.99
CA TYR A 33 22.95 5.94 -7.05
C TYR A 33 23.63 4.66 -6.57
N PRO A 34 23.38 4.24 -5.31
CA PRO A 34 23.93 3.00 -4.79
C PRO A 34 23.32 1.79 -5.48
N ASP A 35 24.03 0.69 -5.46
CA ASP A 35 23.47 -0.61 -5.75
C ASP A 35 22.52 -1.04 -4.62
N PHE A 36 21.60 -1.95 -4.90
CA PHE A 36 20.55 -2.31 -3.97
C PHE A 36 20.58 -3.81 -3.66
N LEU A 37 20.94 -4.15 -2.42
CA LEU A 37 20.86 -5.49 -1.87
C LEU A 37 19.73 -5.56 -0.84
N ALA A 38 18.85 -6.56 -0.96
CA ALA A 38 17.81 -6.83 0.00
C ALA A 38 17.78 -8.29 0.42
N VAL A 39 17.76 -8.54 1.73
CA VAL A 39 17.62 -9.88 2.30
C VAL A 39 16.33 -9.92 3.13
N GLY A 40 15.39 -10.77 2.72
CA GLY A 40 14.20 -11.09 3.47
C GLY A 40 14.47 -12.17 4.50
N TRP A 41 13.72 -12.18 5.59
CA TRP A 41 13.72 -13.28 6.55
C TRP A 41 12.30 -13.86 6.68
N MET A 42 12.19 -15.18 6.66
CA MET A 42 10.92 -15.89 6.79
C MET A 42 11.04 -17.05 7.77
N GLU A 43 9.99 -17.28 8.54
CA GLU A 43 9.93 -18.43 9.45
C GLU A 43 9.77 -19.73 8.67
N ASN A 44 8.86 -19.74 7.71
CA ASN A 44 8.58 -20.88 6.83
C ASN A 44 8.53 -20.39 5.37
N ALA A 45 8.79 -21.30 4.43
CA ALA A 45 8.70 -21.01 3.01
C ALA A 45 7.24 -20.69 2.61
N ASP A 46 7.06 -19.56 1.95
CA ASP A 46 5.79 -19.14 1.33
C ASP A 46 6.09 -18.56 -0.06
N PRO A 47 5.91 -19.35 -1.13
CA PRO A 47 6.23 -18.92 -2.49
C PRO A 47 5.53 -17.65 -2.93
N HIS A 48 4.32 -17.37 -2.42
CA HIS A 48 3.59 -16.13 -2.74
C HIS A 48 4.24 -14.92 -2.05
N ALA A 49 4.59 -15.06 -0.78
CA ALA A 49 5.29 -14.01 -0.05
C ALA A 49 6.67 -13.72 -0.65
N GLU A 50 7.40 -14.76 -1.08
CA GLU A 50 8.67 -14.62 -1.79
C GLU A 50 8.52 -13.86 -3.11
N GLN A 51 7.50 -14.22 -3.91
CA GLN A 51 7.19 -13.54 -5.16
C GLN A 51 6.89 -12.05 -4.94
N VAL A 52 6.05 -11.74 -3.95
CA VAL A 52 5.69 -10.35 -3.60
C VAL A 52 6.91 -9.61 -3.07
N PHE A 53 7.77 -10.24 -2.26
CA PHE A 53 9.02 -9.64 -1.80
C PHE A 53 9.95 -9.28 -2.97
N LYS A 54 10.20 -10.20 -3.89
CA LYS A 54 11.04 -9.95 -5.08
C LYS A 54 10.44 -8.84 -5.96
N HIS A 55 9.10 -8.84 -6.14
CA HIS A 55 8.43 -7.77 -6.86
C HIS A 55 8.59 -6.41 -6.17
N LEU A 56 8.43 -6.34 -4.85
CA LEU A 56 8.64 -5.12 -4.07
C LEU A 56 10.06 -4.58 -4.24
N ILE A 57 11.08 -5.45 -4.19
CA ILE A 57 12.48 -5.05 -4.36
C ILE A 57 12.71 -4.50 -5.76
N TRP A 58 12.14 -5.13 -6.78
CA TRP A 58 12.19 -4.61 -8.15
C TRP A 58 11.54 -3.23 -8.25
N ARG A 59 10.33 -3.03 -7.71
CA ARG A 59 9.66 -1.72 -7.69
C ARG A 59 10.52 -0.65 -7.00
N ASN A 60 11.06 -0.98 -5.84
CA ASN A 60 11.91 -0.06 -5.08
C ASN A 60 13.20 0.27 -5.84
N SER A 61 13.78 -0.68 -6.57
CA SER A 61 14.98 -0.44 -7.36
C SER A 61 14.77 0.60 -8.47
N LEU A 62 13.59 0.64 -9.07
CA LEU A 62 13.20 1.66 -10.06
C LEU A 62 13.15 3.04 -9.40
N ASN A 63 12.56 3.16 -8.21
CA ASN A 63 12.45 4.42 -7.49
C ASN A 63 13.80 4.91 -6.93
N PHE A 64 14.69 3.99 -6.57
CA PHE A 64 16.04 4.31 -6.09
C PHE A 64 17.07 4.42 -7.23
N PHE A 65 16.67 4.16 -8.48
CA PHE A 65 17.56 4.16 -9.64
C PHE A 65 18.80 3.27 -9.46
N ALA A 66 18.66 2.16 -8.73
CA ALA A 66 19.73 1.22 -8.50
C ALA A 66 20.16 0.58 -9.83
N LYS A 67 21.48 0.56 -10.09
CA LYS A 67 22.01 -0.05 -11.31
C LYS A 67 22.12 -1.55 -11.20
N LYS A 68 22.51 -2.02 -10.03
CA LYS A 68 22.63 -3.43 -9.71
C LYS A 68 21.70 -3.73 -8.54
N VAL A 69 21.01 -4.84 -8.63
CA VAL A 69 20.04 -5.27 -7.64
C VAL A 69 20.25 -6.74 -7.36
N ALA A 70 20.28 -7.13 -6.09
CA ALA A 70 20.21 -8.52 -5.67
C ALA A 70 19.22 -8.65 -4.52
N ALA A 71 18.42 -9.72 -4.53
CA ALA A 71 17.50 -10.00 -3.45
C ALA A 71 17.37 -11.50 -3.21
N GLY A 72 17.40 -11.88 -1.95
CA GLY A 72 17.21 -13.26 -1.50
C GLY A 72 16.43 -13.34 -0.21
N ILE A 73 16.06 -14.56 0.16
CA ILE A 73 15.34 -14.84 1.39
C ILE A 73 16.14 -15.88 2.17
N ILE A 74 16.23 -15.65 3.46
CA ILE A 74 16.77 -16.62 4.43
C ILE A 74 15.62 -17.13 5.30
N TYR A 75 15.71 -18.38 5.71
CA TYR A 75 14.67 -19.06 6.49
C TYR A 75 15.19 -19.39 7.87
N ARG A 76 14.27 -19.41 8.86
CA ARG A 76 14.60 -19.78 10.24
C ARG A 76 15.24 -21.17 10.37
N SER A 77 14.91 -22.08 9.46
CA SER A 77 15.44 -23.46 9.46
C SER A 77 16.89 -23.57 8.97
N GLN A 78 17.46 -22.52 8.36
CA GLN A 78 18.82 -22.53 7.83
C GLN A 78 19.85 -22.36 8.94
N SER A 79 20.96 -23.09 8.80
CA SER A 79 22.16 -22.90 9.62
C SER A 79 22.90 -21.61 9.26
N ASP A 80 23.75 -21.15 10.15
CA ASP A 80 24.60 -19.95 9.91
C ASP A 80 25.46 -20.08 8.64
N CYS A 81 25.97 -21.28 8.35
CA CYS A 81 26.73 -21.55 7.12
C CYS A 81 25.88 -21.40 5.85
N GLU A 82 24.64 -21.90 5.87
CA GLU A 82 23.71 -21.74 4.74
C GLU A 82 23.31 -20.29 4.55
N ILE A 83 23.04 -19.57 5.63
CA ILE A 83 22.73 -18.12 5.59
C ILE A 83 23.91 -17.35 5.01
N GLN A 84 25.13 -17.64 5.46
CA GLN A 84 26.34 -17.02 4.95
C GLN A 84 26.50 -17.28 3.44
N SER A 85 26.31 -18.52 2.99
CA SER A 85 26.39 -18.90 1.58
C SER A 85 25.36 -18.14 0.72
N VAL A 86 24.12 -17.95 1.21
CA VAL A 86 23.12 -17.15 0.51
C VAL A 86 23.57 -15.69 0.39
N ILE A 87 24.09 -15.09 1.46
CA ILE A 87 24.54 -13.69 1.46
C ILE A 87 25.74 -13.51 0.52
N GLU A 88 26.72 -14.42 0.56
CA GLU A 88 27.88 -14.39 -0.32
C GLU A 88 27.46 -14.50 -1.80
N SER A 89 26.55 -15.41 -2.14
CA SER A 89 26.01 -15.54 -3.50
C SER A 89 25.32 -14.25 -3.96
N LEU A 90 24.52 -13.59 -3.11
CA LEU A 90 23.87 -12.32 -3.46
C LEU A 90 24.87 -11.17 -3.65
N LEU A 91 25.95 -11.14 -2.88
CA LEU A 91 27.04 -10.18 -3.04
C LEU A 91 27.81 -10.41 -4.34
N ASP A 92 28.06 -11.66 -4.70
CA ASP A 92 28.68 -12.04 -5.96
C ASP A 92 27.82 -11.68 -7.16
N ASP A 93 26.50 -11.94 -7.10
CA ASP A 93 25.55 -11.52 -8.13
C ASP A 93 25.59 -10.00 -8.32
N LEU A 94 25.59 -9.26 -7.22
CA LEU A 94 25.67 -7.80 -7.23
C LEU A 94 27.00 -7.31 -7.81
N ALA A 95 28.12 -7.90 -7.39
CA ALA A 95 29.46 -7.55 -7.87
C ALA A 95 29.60 -7.80 -9.38
N ASN A 96 29.15 -8.97 -9.83
CA ASN A 96 29.21 -9.39 -11.23
C ASN A 96 28.12 -8.74 -12.12
N GLY A 97 27.18 -8.00 -11.53
CA GLY A 97 26.09 -7.32 -12.25
C GLY A 97 25.12 -8.29 -12.90
N ILE A 98 24.84 -9.42 -12.24
CA ILE A 98 23.83 -10.38 -12.70
C ILE A 98 22.47 -9.66 -12.73
N PRO A 99 21.73 -9.70 -13.85
CA PRO A 99 20.45 -9.01 -13.96
C PRO A 99 19.44 -9.57 -12.97
N PHE A 100 18.90 -8.70 -12.14
CA PHE A 100 17.81 -9.07 -11.23
C PHE A 100 16.52 -9.30 -12.03
N GLN A 101 15.95 -10.49 -11.91
CA GLN A 101 14.67 -10.81 -12.53
C GLN A 101 13.52 -10.42 -11.61
N ALA A 102 12.68 -9.49 -12.07
CA ALA A 102 11.44 -9.16 -11.39
C ALA A 102 10.53 -10.39 -11.35
N ALA A 103 10.01 -10.70 -10.17
CA ALA A 103 8.92 -11.66 -10.08
C ALA A 103 7.60 -10.97 -10.47
N GLU A 104 6.74 -11.66 -11.20
CA GLU A 104 5.36 -11.21 -11.38
C GLU A 104 4.61 -11.35 -10.06
N LEU A 105 3.62 -10.49 -9.84
CA LEU A 105 2.75 -10.67 -8.69
C LEU A 105 1.92 -11.95 -8.85
N PRO A 106 1.65 -12.67 -7.74
CA PRO A 106 0.79 -13.84 -7.80
C PRO A 106 -0.55 -13.50 -8.45
N THR A 107 -0.98 -14.32 -9.40
CA THR A 107 -2.31 -14.19 -9.99
C THR A 107 -3.36 -14.26 -8.89
N LYS A 108 -4.34 -13.36 -8.93
CA LYS A 108 -5.48 -13.39 -8.00
C LYS A 108 -6.08 -14.81 -8.02
N ARG A 109 -6.04 -15.50 -6.88
CA ARG A 109 -6.82 -16.72 -6.74
C ARG A 109 -8.29 -16.32 -6.79
N SER A 110 -9.03 -16.80 -7.77
CA SER A 110 -10.48 -16.68 -7.81
C SER A 110 -11.07 -17.67 -6.79
N PHE A 111 -11.22 -17.25 -5.57
CA PHE A 111 -12.07 -17.94 -4.61
C PHE A 111 -13.44 -17.28 -4.67
N SER A 112 -14.47 -18.03 -4.96
CA SER A 112 -15.83 -17.55 -4.79
C SER A 112 -16.16 -17.63 -3.30
N LEU A 113 -16.19 -16.48 -2.64
CA LEU A 113 -16.60 -16.40 -1.23
C LEU A 113 -18.10 -16.72 -1.12
N GLN A 114 -18.45 -17.54 -0.16
CA GLN A 114 -19.85 -17.75 0.18
C GLN A 114 -20.37 -16.54 0.95
N ALA A 115 -21.60 -16.12 0.68
CA ALA A 115 -22.25 -15.06 1.42
C ALA A 115 -22.30 -15.37 2.92
N ILE A 116 -21.98 -14.39 3.75
CA ILE A 116 -22.14 -14.44 5.20
C ILE A 116 -22.86 -13.18 5.66
N LYS A 117 -23.51 -13.25 6.81
CA LYS A 117 -24.12 -12.08 7.42
C LYS A 117 -23.04 -11.19 8.00
N ILE A 118 -22.94 -9.95 7.53
CA ILE A 118 -22.10 -8.90 8.10
C ILE A 118 -22.97 -8.06 9.03
N GLN A 119 -22.64 -8.01 10.30
CA GLN A 119 -23.31 -7.19 11.31
C GLN A 119 -22.43 -6.01 11.75
N ARG A 120 -21.10 -6.22 11.78
CA ARG A 120 -20.12 -5.23 12.24
C ARG A 120 -19.00 -5.08 11.25
N ALA A 121 -18.77 -3.86 10.77
CA ALA A 121 -17.67 -3.49 9.89
C ALA A 121 -16.73 -2.49 10.54
N LEU A 122 -15.43 -2.78 10.50
CA LEU A 122 -14.35 -1.95 11.03
C LEU A 122 -13.56 -1.33 9.89
N LEU A 123 -13.40 0.00 9.90
CA LEU A 123 -12.46 0.71 9.05
C LEU A 123 -11.16 0.99 9.82
N LEU A 124 -10.06 0.51 9.29
CA LEU A 124 -8.70 0.86 9.73
C LEU A 124 -8.13 1.94 8.81
N VAL A 125 -7.88 3.13 9.34
CA VAL A 125 -7.27 4.22 8.58
C VAL A 125 -5.76 4.24 8.81
N GLY A 126 -5.01 3.83 7.78
CA GLY A 126 -3.54 3.72 7.79
C GLY A 126 -2.79 5.02 7.48
N SER A 127 -3.49 6.13 7.27
CA SER A 127 -2.86 7.41 6.97
C SER A 127 -2.46 8.18 8.24
N PRO A 128 -1.22 8.73 8.31
CA PRO A 128 -0.81 9.59 9.42
C PRO A 128 -1.59 10.91 9.49
N ARG A 129 -2.26 11.33 8.41
CA ARG A 129 -3.14 12.51 8.40
C ARG A 129 -4.51 12.26 9.03
N THR A 130 -4.78 11.02 9.43
CA THR A 130 -6.02 10.60 10.09
C THR A 130 -7.27 11.07 9.34
N ARG A 131 -8.17 11.84 9.97
CA ARG A 131 -9.44 12.32 9.39
C ARG A 131 -9.28 13.18 8.13
N LYS A 132 -8.15 13.87 7.97
CA LYS A 132 -7.86 14.75 6.82
C LYS A 132 -7.09 14.03 5.72
N SER A 133 -7.40 12.78 5.48
CA SER A 133 -6.70 11.95 4.49
C SER A 133 -7.63 11.39 3.44
N THR A 134 -7.13 11.21 2.22
CA THR A 134 -7.83 10.50 1.14
C THR A 134 -8.29 9.12 1.60
N SER A 135 -7.44 8.37 2.31
CA SER A 135 -7.80 7.04 2.84
C SER A 135 -9.02 7.10 3.76
N ASN A 136 -9.12 8.12 4.63
CA ASN A 136 -10.29 8.32 5.47
C ASN A 136 -11.52 8.65 4.64
N SER A 137 -11.42 9.55 3.67
CA SER A 137 -12.55 9.96 2.83
C SER A 137 -13.15 8.80 2.05
N LEU A 138 -12.28 7.94 1.47
CA LEU A 138 -12.70 6.74 0.74
C LEU A 138 -13.32 5.71 1.68
N GLY A 139 -12.66 5.42 2.81
CA GLY A 139 -13.12 4.43 3.77
C GLY A 139 -14.43 4.82 4.45
N GLU A 140 -14.57 6.09 4.87
CA GLU A 140 -15.81 6.59 5.50
C GLU A 140 -16.99 6.56 4.53
N HIS A 141 -16.77 6.87 3.25
CA HIS A 141 -17.83 6.74 2.25
C HIS A 141 -18.29 5.29 2.09
N LEU A 142 -17.35 4.33 2.05
CA LEU A 142 -17.70 2.90 2.05
C LEU A 142 -18.52 2.53 3.30
N LEU A 143 -18.08 2.96 4.49
CA LEU A 143 -18.83 2.69 5.73
C LEU A 143 -20.20 3.31 5.72
N GLU A 144 -20.37 4.51 5.17
CA GLU A 144 -21.68 5.14 5.02
C GLU A 144 -22.63 4.26 4.20
N ARG A 145 -22.15 3.67 3.09
CA ARG A 145 -22.95 2.74 2.27
C ARG A 145 -23.28 1.44 3.02
N LEU A 146 -22.38 0.96 3.89
CA LEU A 146 -22.68 -0.19 4.76
C LEU A 146 -23.70 0.14 5.86
N ARG A 147 -23.69 1.35 6.43
CA ARG A 147 -24.71 1.82 7.40
C ARG A 147 -26.11 1.80 6.79
N PHE A 148 -26.27 2.17 5.51
CA PHE A 148 -27.56 2.06 4.82
C PHE A 148 -28.08 0.62 4.67
N GLN A 149 -27.19 -0.38 4.84
CA GLN A 149 -27.54 -1.80 4.89
C GLN A 149 -27.77 -2.29 6.33
N ASN A 150 -27.90 -1.39 7.31
CA ASN A 150 -28.04 -1.68 8.75
C ASN A 150 -26.84 -2.43 9.36
N ILE A 151 -25.64 -2.20 8.85
CA ILE A 151 -24.39 -2.75 9.40
C ILE A 151 -23.81 -1.72 10.39
N GLU A 152 -23.50 -2.17 11.60
CA GLU A 152 -22.79 -1.37 12.61
C GLU A 152 -21.36 -1.09 12.11
N THR A 153 -20.90 0.16 12.23
CA THR A 153 -19.60 0.55 11.71
C THR A 153 -18.77 1.33 12.71
N GLU A 154 -17.47 1.05 12.74
CA GLU A 154 -16.48 1.74 13.57
C GLU A 154 -15.27 2.14 12.71
N SER A 155 -14.59 3.24 13.08
CA SER A 155 -13.37 3.70 12.42
C SER A 155 -12.24 3.88 13.43
N ILE A 156 -11.11 3.23 13.18
CA ILE A 156 -9.92 3.31 14.04
C ILE A 156 -8.72 3.81 13.23
N TYR A 157 -7.99 4.78 13.79
CA TYR A 157 -6.80 5.38 13.17
C TYR A 157 -5.54 4.69 13.69
N ILE A 158 -4.91 3.88 12.87
CA ILE A 158 -3.73 3.07 13.23
C ILE A 158 -2.63 3.92 13.86
N HIS A 159 -2.31 5.07 13.25
CA HIS A 159 -1.22 5.92 13.70
C HIS A 159 -1.42 6.47 15.13
N THR A 160 -2.66 6.71 15.53
CA THR A 160 -2.97 7.14 16.90
C THR A 160 -3.01 5.98 17.87
N SER A 161 -3.42 4.80 17.42
CA SER A 161 -3.49 3.59 18.24
C SER A 161 -2.10 3.09 18.65
N LEU A 162 -1.12 3.13 17.75
CA LEU A 162 0.25 2.72 18.04
C LEU A 162 0.97 3.57 19.11
N ARG A 163 0.47 4.78 19.40
CA ARG A 163 1.06 5.68 20.38
C ARG A 163 0.58 5.43 21.83
N ASN A 164 -0.43 4.58 21.99
CA ASN A 164 -1.06 4.32 23.28
C ASN A 164 -1.39 2.83 23.39
N PRO A 165 -0.86 2.12 24.41
CA PRO A 165 -1.07 0.68 24.58
C PRO A 165 -2.56 0.29 24.68
N GLU A 166 -3.38 1.06 25.39
CA GLU A 166 -4.81 0.81 25.56
C GLU A 166 -5.55 0.92 24.21
N ARG A 167 -5.25 1.98 23.44
CA ARG A 167 -5.81 2.14 22.10
C ARG A 167 -5.37 1.04 21.14
N MET A 168 -4.14 0.54 21.30
CA MET A 168 -3.65 -0.59 20.53
C MET A 168 -4.42 -1.87 20.87
N GLN A 169 -4.65 -2.13 22.15
CA GLN A 169 -5.48 -3.27 22.58
C GLN A 169 -6.92 -3.15 22.04
N ASN A 170 -7.50 -1.95 22.08
CA ASN A 170 -8.83 -1.70 21.48
C ASN A 170 -8.84 -2.01 19.97
N LEU A 171 -7.81 -1.56 19.24
CA LEU A 171 -7.68 -1.87 17.80
C LEU A 171 -7.63 -3.39 17.57
N LEU A 172 -6.80 -4.11 18.31
CA LEU A 172 -6.67 -5.57 18.20
C LEU A 172 -8.00 -6.28 18.52
N GLY A 173 -8.68 -5.88 19.57
CA GLY A 173 -9.98 -6.39 19.96
C GLY A 173 -11.06 -6.12 18.90
N ALA A 174 -11.11 -4.90 18.37
CA ALA A 174 -12.05 -4.50 17.32
C ALA A 174 -11.83 -5.31 16.04
N MET A 175 -10.57 -5.49 15.60
CA MET A 175 -10.24 -6.35 14.45
C MET A 175 -10.67 -7.81 14.67
N ASN A 176 -10.55 -8.30 15.89
CA ASN A 176 -10.89 -9.70 16.21
C ASN A 176 -12.41 -9.96 16.28
N THR A 177 -13.21 -8.92 16.47
CA THR A 177 -14.66 -9.04 16.66
C THR A 177 -15.51 -8.53 15.50
N ALA A 178 -14.95 -7.78 14.56
CA ALA A 178 -15.66 -7.33 13.37
C ALA A 178 -15.86 -8.47 12.38
N ASP A 179 -17.01 -8.53 11.70
CA ASP A 179 -17.26 -9.49 10.62
C ASP A 179 -16.52 -9.10 9.33
N LEU A 180 -16.35 -7.80 9.13
CA LEU A 180 -15.65 -7.19 8.01
C LEU A 180 -14.63 -6.18 8.51
N VAL A 181 -13.37 -6.34 8.13
CA VAL A 181 -12.29 -5.36 8.34
C VAL A 181 -11.90 -4.75 7.00
N VAL A 182 -11.95 -3.44 6.90
CA VAL A 182 -11.52 -2.67 5.71
C VAL A 182 -10.30 -1.84 6.09
N LEU A 183 -9.18 -2.06 5.42
CA LEU A 183 -7.95 -1.27 5.58
C LEU A 183 -7.84 -0.23 4.48
N ALA A 184 -7.92 1.06 4.82
CA ALA A 184 -7.72 2.17 3.87
C ALA A 184 -6.39 2.89 4.16
N PHE A 185 -5.46 2.95 3.19
CA PHE A 185 -4.12 3.47 3.41
C PHE A 185 -3.52 4.17 2.17
N PRO A 186 -2.58 5.12 2.37
CA PRO A 186 -1.78 5.67 1.28
C PRO A 186 -0.61 4.75 0.96
N LEU A 187 -0.24 4.65 -0.32
CA LEU A 187 0.96 3.94 -0.74
C LEU A 187 2.22 4.71 -0.31
N TYR A 188 3.16 4.03 0.34
CA TYR A 188 4.48 4.55 0.70
C TYR A 188 5.56 3.63 0.16
N VAL A 189 6.32 4.13 -0.82
CA VAL A 189 7.45 3.40 -1.44
C VAL A 189 7.02 1.97 -1.85
N ASP A 190 6.06 1.89 -2.75
CA ASP A 190 5.44 0.68 -3.32
C ASP A 190 4.87 -0.33 -2.29
N SER A 191 4.68 0.08 -1.04
CA SER A 191 4.21 -0.79 0.04
C SER A 191 3.28 -0.03 1.00
N LEU A 192 2.81 -0.73 2.05
CA LEU A 192 2.08 -0.11 3.15
C LEU A 192 3.00 0.81 3.97
N PRO A 193 2.47 1.87 4.60
CA PRO A 193 3.22 2.66 5.58
C PRO A 193 3.73 1.79 6.74
N ALA A 194 4.94 2.07 7.24
CA ALA A 194 5.53 1.32 8.34
C ALA A 194 4.62 1.15 9.57
N PRO A 195 3.86 2.18 10.03
CA PRO A 195 2.91 2.00 11.12
C PRO A 195 1.79 1.00 10.80
N VAL A 196 1.36 0.92 9.55
CA VAL A 196 0.33 -0.07 9.14
C VAL A 196 0.91 -1.47 9.25
N ILE A 197 2.11 -1.71 8.72
CA ILE A 197 2.79 -3.01 8.83
C ILE A 197 2.92 -3.41 10.31
N GLU A 198 3.40 -2.50 11.18
CA GLU A 198 3.53 -2.77 12.61
C GLU A 198 2.21 -3.19 13.26
N ALA A 199 1.10 -2.52 12.92
CA ALA A 199 -0.21 -2.87 13.48
C ALA A 199 -0.70 -4.24 13.00
N LEU A 200 -0.48 -4.57 11.72
CA LEU A 200 -0.85 -5.87 11.14
C LEU A 200 -0.02 -7.01 11.73
N GLU A 201 1.28 -6.84 11.90
CA GLU A 201 2.16 -7.80 12.57
C GLU A 201 1.71 -8.07 14.01
N ARG A 202 1.41 -7.01 14.78
CA ARG A 202 0.88 -7.14 16.15
C ARG A 202 -0.45 -7.89 16.17
N PHE A 203 -1.32 -7.69 15.18
CA PHE A 203 -2.59 -8.42 15.08
C PHE A 203 -2.37 -9.90 14.76
N THR A 204 -1.45 -10.23 13.86
CA THR A 204 -1.12 -11.64 13.56
C THR A 204 -0.65 -12.38 14.81
N ILE A 205 0.20 -11.74 15.60
CA ILE A 205 0.65 -12.29 16.90
C ILE A 205 -0.53 -12.43 17.89
N TYR A 206 -1.37 -11.40 18.00
CA TYR A 206 -2.54 -11.40 18.89
C TYR A 206 -3.51 -12.52 18.55
N ARG A 207 -3.71 -12.78 17.27
CA ARG A 207 -4.62 -13.81 16.77
C ARG A 207 -4.11 -15.24 16.95
N ASN A 208 -2.81 -15.42 17.03
CA ASN A 208 -2.14 -16.70 17.33
C ASN A 208 -2.66 -17.88 16.49
N GLY A 209 -2.82 -17.69 15.18
CA GLY A 209 -3.23 -18.73 14.23
C GLY A 209 -4.73 -19.08 14.24
N ASN A 210 -5.57 -18.42 15.05
CA ASN A 210 -7.01 -18.65 15.03
C ASN A 210 -7.62 -18.15 13.71
N SER A 211 -8.20 -19.04 12.93
CA SER A 211 -8.94 -18.70 11.71
C SER A 211 -10.41 -18.47 12.02
N THR A 212 -11.00 -17.48 11.34
CA THR A 212 -12.42 -17.16 11.44
C THR A 212 -12.96 -16.87 10.05
N ARG A 213 -14.29 -16.88 9.88
CA ARG A 213 -14.93 -16.50 8.60
C ARG A 213 -15.03 -14.99 8.40
N GLN A 214 -14.21 -14.20 9.08
CA GLN A 214 -14.19 -12.75 8.92
C GLN A 214 -13.64 -12.37 7.56
N ARG A 215 -14.17 -11.28 7.00
CA ARG A 215 -13.71 -10.69 5.73
C ARG A 215 -12.66 -9.64 5.96
N PHE A 216 -11.67 -9.61 5.07
CA PHE A 216 -10.69 -8.53 5.02
C PHE A 216 -10.64 -7.94 3.61
N ALA A 217 -10.82 -6.63 3.48
CA ALA A 217 -10.72 -5.89 2.23
C ALA A 217 -9.76 -4.72 2.37
N ALA A 218 -9.23 -4.21 1.26
CA ALA A 218 -8.31 -3.08 1.29
C ALA A 218 -8.65 -2.01 0.26
N ILE A 219 -8.41 -0.74 0.61
CA ILE A 219 -8.47 0.43 -0.27
C ILE A 219 -7.11 1.12 -0.24
N ALA A 220 -6.35 1.02 -1.32
CA ALA A 220 -5.07 1.70 -1.44
C ALA A 220 -5.18 2.94 -2.33
N ASN A 221 -4.46 4.01 -1.98
CA ASN A 221 -4.36 5.18 -2.84
C ASN A 221 -2.91 5.64 -2.95
N CYS A 222 -2.49 6.00 -4.16
CA CYS A 222 -1.15 6.52 -4.42
C CYS A 222 -1.17 7.96 -4.93
N GLY A 223 0.02 8.58 -4.94
CA GLY A 223 0.22 9.91 -5.46
C GLY A 223 0.25 9.94 -6.99
N PHE A 224 0.74 8.90 -7.66
CA PHE A 224 0.85 8.83 -9.11
C PHE A 224 -0.49 8.55 -9.80
N PRO A 225 -0.66 8.95 -11.09
CA PRO A 225 -1.92 8.78 -11.79
C PRO A 225 -2.34 7.32 -11.98
N GLU A 226 -1.38 6.42 -12.12
CA GLU A 226 -1.64 5.01 -12.41
C GLU A 226 -1.99 4.25 -11.14
N ALA A 227 -3.17 3.63 -11.10
CA ALA A 227 -3.63 2.80 -9.98
C ALA A 227 -2.74 1.56 -9.75
N GLY A 228 -2.07 1.08 -10.80
CA GLY A 228 -1.17 -0.08 -10.78
C GLY A 228 -0.02 0.01 -9.76
N HIS A 229 0.42 1.21 -9.39
CA HIS A 229 1.43 1.41 -8.33
C HIS A 229 1.03 0.78 -6.99
N ASN A 230 -0.27 0.63 -6.71
CA ASN A 230 -0.77 0.04 -5.48
C ASN A 230 -0.69 -1.51 -5.45
N ALA A 231 -0.41 -2.15 -6.58
CA ALA A 231 -0.56 -3.60 -6.75
C ALA A 231 0.25 -4.42 -5.73
N THR A 232 1.52 -4.05 -5.50
CA THR A 232 2.39 -4.73 -4.53
C THR A 232 1.84 -4.62 -3.10
N ALA A 233 1.40 -3.42 -2.70
CA ALA A 233 0.85 -3.21 -1.35
C ALA A 233 -0.46 -3.99 -1.14
N LEU A 234 -1.30 -4.11 -2.16
CA LEU A 234 -2.53 -4.90 -2.11
C LEU A 234 -2.25 -6.41 -2.09
N ALA A 235 -1.21 -6.88 -2.78
CA ALA A 235 -0.76 -8.27 -2.67
C ALA A 235 -0.25 -8.59 -1.25
N ILE A 236 0.46 -7.67 -0.59
CA ILE A 236 0.84 -7.79 0.82
C ILE A 236 -0.40 -7.88 1.72
N CYS A 237 -1.45 -7.09 1.46
CA CYS A 237 -2.72 -7.19 2.20
C CYS A 237 -3.38 -8.55 2.06
N ALA A 238 -3.37 -9.15 0.86
CA ALA A 238 -3.92 -10.47 0.62
C ALA A 238 -3.15 -11.58 1.37
N ILE A 239 -1.80 -11.49 1.40
CA ILE A 239 -0.95 -12.39 2.18
C ILE A 239 -1.26 -12.24 3.67
N PHE A 240 -1.31 -10.99 4.18
CA PHE A 240 -1.69 -10.73 5.57
C PHE A 240 -3.04 -11.34 5.91
N ALA A 241 -4.07 -11.14 5.08
CA ALA A 241 -5.39 -11.70 5.31
C ALA A 241 -5.31 -13.22 5.51
N HIS A 242 -4.61 -13.92 4.63
CA HIS A 242 -4.42 -15.36 4.73
C HIS A 242 -3.66 -15.75 6.02
N GLN A 243 -2.54 -15.11 6.32
CA GLN A 243 -1.71 -15.41 7.50
C GLN A 243 -2.43 -15.08 8.82
N ALA A 244 -3.25 -14.03 8.83
CA ALA A 244 -4.06 -13.66 9.98
C ALA A 244 -5.41 -14.40 10.06
N GLY A 245 -5.68 -15.37 9.20
CA GLY A 245 -6.89 -16.19 9.20
C GLY A 245 -8.17 -15.46 8.81
N PHE A 246 -8.06 -14.39 8.01
CA PHE A 246 -9.19 -13.76 7.32
C PHE A 246 -9.42 -14.37 5.95
N GLU A 247 -10.66 -14.29 5.46
CA GLU A 247 -10.97 -14.50 4.06
C GLU A 247 -10.83 -13.19 3.28
N TRP A 248 -9.93 -13.16 2.29
CA TRP A 248 -9.67 -11.99 1.47
C TRP A 248 -10.87 -11.66 0.59
N ALA A 249 -11.48 -10.50 0.81
CA ALA A 249 -12.66 -10.04 0.08
C ALA A 249 -12.34 -9.02 -1.05
N GLY A 250 -11.07 -8.88 -1.40
CA GLY A 250 -10.66 -8.04 -2.53
C GLY A 250 -10.22 -6.64 -2.14
N SER A 251 -9.97 -5.82 -3.16
CA SER A 251 -9.39 -4.48 -2.96
C SER A 251 -9.80 -3.50 -4.03
N LEU A 252 -9.65 -2.20 -3.71
CA LEU A 252 -9.71 -1.08 -4.63
C LEU A 252 -8.39 -0.32 -4.64
N ALA A 253 -7.92 0.07 -5.83
CA ALA A 253 -6.68 0.79 -6.06
C ALA A 253 -6.96 2.13 -6.75
N LEU A 254 -6.65 3.25 -6.07
CA LEU A 254 -6.85 4.60 -6.62
C LEU A 254 -5.52 5.25 -6.98
N GLY A 255 -5.37 5.67 -8.24
CA GLY A 255 -4.32 6.58 -8.69
C GLY A 255 -4.66 8.04 -8.44
N ALA A 256 -3.65 8.91 -8.30
CA ALA A 256 -3.78 10.35 -8.06
C ALA A 256 -4.64 10.74 -6.83
N GLY A 257 -4.79 9.83 -5.86
CA GLY A 257 -5.72 9.98 -4.75
C GLY A 257 -5.57 11.29 -3.98
N GLN A 258 -4.33 11.71 -3.68
CA GLN A 258 -4.06 12.99 -3.02
C GLN A 258 -4.50 14.18 -3.90
N GLY A 259 -4.27 14.13 -5.21
CA GLY A 259 -4.63 15.20 -6.14
C GLY A 259 -6.12 15.29 -6.40
N MET A 260 -6.86 14.18 -6.25
CA MET A 260 -8.29 14.09 -6.51
C MET A 260 -9.14 14.44 -5.28
N VAL A 261 -8.80 13.88 -4.12
CA VAL A 261 -9.69 13.88 -2.94
C VAL A 261 -9.23 14.86 -1.86
N HIS A 262 -7.91 15.04 -1.67
CA HIS A 262 -7.33 15.93 -0.65
C HIS A 262 -7.86 15.74 0.79
N GLY A 263 -8.50 14.60 1.08
CA GLY A 263 -9.12 14.36 2.39
C GLY A 263 -10.45 15.08 2.60
N ILE A 264 -11.08 15.55 1.53
CA ILE A 264 -12.45 16.10 1.54
C ILE A 264 -13.43 14.91 1.57
N PRO A 265 -14.50 14.95 2.37
CA PRO A 265 -15.57 13.95 2.31
C PRO A 265 -16.13 13.86 0.88
N LEU A 266 -16.35 12.63 0.36
CA LEU A 266 -16.77 12.49 -1.05
C LEU A 266 -18.15 13.12 -1.30
N ASN A 267 -19.00 13.22 -0.29
CA ASN A 267 -20.32 13.85 -0.41
C ASN A 267 -20.25 15.39 -0.54
N GLU A 268 -19.11 15.99 -0.15
CA GLU A 268 -18.87 17.43 -0.29
C GLU A 268 -18.15 17.77 -1.62
N MET A 269 -17.83 16.75 -2.41
CA MET A 269 -17.17 16.94 -3.71
C MET A 269 -18.19 17.06 -4.83
N ASP A 270 -17.79 17.75 -5.90
CA ASP A 270 -18.57 17.88 -7.15
C ASP A 270 -18.64 16.55 -7.95
N GLY A 271 -19.22 16.59 -9.14
CA GLY A 271 -19.42 15.43 -10.02
C GLY A 271 -18.14 14.68 -10.41
N ARG A 272 -16.93 15.23 -10.12
CA ARG A 272 -15.66 14.52 -10.30
C ARG A 272 -15.51 13.35 -9.34
N ALA A 273 -16.25 13.32 -8.24
CA ALA A 273 -16.26 12.23 -7.28
C ALA A 273 -17.19 11.08 -7.67
N GLU A 274 -18.07 11.24 -8.66
CA GLU A 274 -19.05 10.20 -9.02
C GLU A 274 -18.41 8.84 -9.35
N PRO A 275 -17.35 8.74 -10.18
CA PRO A 275 -16.72 7.44 -10.39
C PRO A 275 -16.08 6.84 -9.13
N LEU A 276 -15.68 7.69 -8.16
CA LEU A 276 -15.18 7.22 -6.87
C LEU A 276 -16.31 6.63 -6.03
N LYS A 277 -17.45 7.28 -6.02
CA LYS A 277 -18.65 6.85 -5.29
C LYS A 277 -19.22 5.57 -5.88
N ASP A 278 -19.33 5.48 -7.22
CA ASP A 278 -19.84 4.30 -7.92
C ASP A 278 -19.06 3.04 -7.59
N ALA A 279 -17.73 3.12 -7.62
CA ALA A 279 -16.87 2.00 -7.23
C ALA A 279 -17.08 1.57 -5.77
N LEU A 280 -17.21 2.54 -4.86
CA LEU A 280 -17.44 2.28 -3.43
C LEU A 280 -18.84 1.76 -3.15
N GLU A 281 -19.85 2.19 -3.91
CA GLU A 281 -21.20 1.66 -3.84
C GLU A 281 -21.26 0.18 -4.22
N LEU A 282 -20.64 -0.19 -5.38
CA LEU A 282 -20.54 -1.58 -5.81
C LEU A 282 -19.79 -2.43 -4.79
N ALA A 283 -18.66 -1.92 -4.28
CA ALA A 283 -17.88 -2.62 -3.26
C ALA A 283 -18.69 -2.83 -1.97
N ALA A 284 -19.38 -1.79 -1.48
CA ALA A 284 -20.22 -1.87 -0.29
C ALA A 284 -21.38 -2.85 -0.46
N GLY A 285 -22.01 -2.88 -1.65
CA GLY A 285 -23.10 -3.80 -1.98
C GLY A 285 -22.69 -5.26 -1.91
N ALA A 286 -21.46 -5.58 -2.31
CA ALA A 286 -20.89 -6.94 -2.23
C ALA A 286 -20.39 -7.26 -0.81
N LEU A 287 -19.58 -6.38 -0.22
CA LEU A 287 -19.01 -6.55 1.12
C LEU A 287 -20.08 -6.68 2.20
N GLY A 288 -21.18 -5.94 2.10
CA GLY A 288 -22.30 -6.05 3.04
C GLY A 288 -23.01 -7.42 3.03
N LYS A 289 -22.85 -8.18 1.95
CA LYS A 289 -23.30 -9.57 1.82
C LYS A 289 -22.20 -10.59 2.17
N GLY A 290 -21.03 -10.11 2.60
CA GLY A 290 -19.85 -10.93 2.86
C GLY A 290 -19.23 -11.53 1.61
N LEU A 291 -19.47 -10.92 0.43
CA LEU A 291 -18.91 -11.34 -0.86
C LEU A 291 -17.66 -10.53 -1.21
N GLU A 292 -16.96 -10.97 -2.24
CA GLU A 292 -15.80 -10.26 -2.78
C GLU A 292 -16.20 -8.96 -3.49
N ILE A 293 -15.31 -7.97 -3.44
CA ILE A 293 -15.43 -6.75 -4.25
C ILE A 293 -15.45 -7.16 -5.73
N PRO A 294 -16.50 -6.80 -6.49
CA PRO A 294 -16.59 -7.16 -7.90
C PRO A 294 -15.52 -6.44 -8.73
N THR A 295 -15.04 -7.10 -9.79
CA THR A 295 -14.01 -6.54 -10.69
C THR A 295 -14.46 -5.26 -11.35
N GLU A 296 -15.76 -5.11 -11.59
CA GLU A 296 -16.39 -3.90 -12.13
C GLU A 296 -16.16 -2.66 -11.25
N ALA A 297 -16.12 -2.85 -9.93
CA ALA A 297 -15.82 -1.75 -9.01
C ALA A 297 -14.40 -1.19 -9.24
N GLN A 298 -13.40 -2.08 -9.47
CA GLN A 298 -12.04 -1.65 -9.78
C GLN A 298 -11.95 -0.96 -11.15
N ALA A 299 -12.74 -1.38 -12.13
CA ALA A 299 -12.73 -0.83 -13.48
C ALA A 299 -13.02 0.69 -13.53
N TYR A 300 -13.79 1.22 -12.56
CA TYR A 300 -14.00 2.66 -12.43
C TYR A 300 -12.71 3.44 -12.09
N TRP A 301 -11.73 2.79 -11.46
CA TRP A 301 -10.49 3.42 -10.99
C TRP A 301 -9.24 3.01 -11.79
N GLU A 302 -9.38 2.10 -12.77
CA GLU A 302 -8.25 1.63 -13.59
C GLU A 302 -7.68 2.73 -14.48
N LYS A 303 -8.56 3.52 -15.09
CA LYS A 303 -8.12 4.62 -15.95
C LYS A 303 -7.69 5.81 -15.10
N PRO A 304 -6.51 6.39 -15.39
CA PRO A 304 -6.08 7.59 -14.70
C PRO A 304 -7.11 8.72 -14.84
N PHE A 305 -7.57 9.27 -13.72
CA PHE A 305 -8.49 10.42 -13.68
C PHE A 305 -7.88 11.69 -14.26
N ILE A 306 -6.55 11.79 -14.21
CA ILE A 306 -5.76 12.89 -14.75
C ILE A 306 -4.79 12.27 -15.76
N PRO A 307 -4.78 12.73 -17.04
CA PRO A 307 -3.80 12.25 -18.01
C PRO A 307 -2.37 12.41 -17.48
N PRO A 308 -1.47 11.42 -17.61
CA PRO A 308 -0.14 11.45 -16.99
C PRO A 308 0.70 12.68 -17.40
N TRP A 309 0.58 13.17 -18.63
CA TRP A 309 1.28 14.37 -19.08
C TRP A 309 0.80 15.63 -18.34
N LEU A 310 -0.52 15.73 -18.11
CA LEU A 310 -1.11 16.87 -17.38
C LEU A 310 -0.74 16.78 -15.90
N TYR A 311 -0.80 15.59 -15.29
CA TYR A 311 -0.36 15.37 -13.92
C TYR A 311 1.09 15.84 -13.71
N ARG A 312 2.01 15.46 -14.60
CA ARG A 312 3.42 15.90 -14.52
C ARG A 312 3.57 17.42 -14.64
N ALA A 313 2.82 18.05 -15.54
CA ALA A 313 2.83 19.50 -15.71
C ALA A 313 2.30 20.21 -14.46
N MET A 314 1.17 19.76 -13.91
CA MET A 314 0.58 20.28 -12.67
C MET A 314 1.51 20.09 -11.47
N GLY A 315 2.10 18.90 -11.33
CA GLY A 315 3.05 18.59 -10.27
C GLY A 315 4.27 19.51 -10.33
N ARG A 316 4.84 19.73 -11.51
CA ARG A 316 5.97 20.66 -11.70
C ARG A 316 5.59 22.09 -11.30
N HIS A 317 4.42 22.55 -11.69
CA HIS A 317 3.92 23.88 -11.32
C HIS A 317 3.68 23.99 -9.81
N GLY A 318 3.02 23.02 -9.23
CA GLY A 318 2.71 22.95 -7.81
C GLY A 318 3.97 23.01 -6.93
N TRP A 319 4.97 22.20 -7.24
CA TRP A 319 6.25 22.20 -6.53
C TRP A 319 6.99 23.55 -6.64
N LYS A 320 7.01 24.17 -7.83
CA LYS A 320 7.62 25.50 -8.00
C LYS A 320 6.88 26.55 -7.18
N ARG A 321 5.54 26.51 -7.16
CA ARG A 321 4.72 27.44 -6.38
C ARG A 321 4.98 27.27 -4.88
N GLN A 322 4.99 26.03 -4.39
CA GLN A 322 5.26 25.72 -2.98
C GLN A 322 6.69 26.15 -2.59
N ALA A 323 7.69 25.84 -3.41
CA ALA A 323 9.07 26.27 -3.17
C ALA A 323 9.22 27.78 -3.09
N LYS A 324 8.46 28.54 -3.90
CA LYS A 324 8.42 30.00 -3.85
C LYS A 324 7.90 30.52 -2.51
N GLN A 325 6.88 29.86 -1.92
CA GLN A 325 6.36 30.23 -0.60
C GLN A 325 7.41 30.12 0.51
N TYR A 326 8.37 29.20 0.35
CA TYR A 326 9.47 28.98 1.30
C TYR A 326 10.79 29.64 0.87
N GLY A 327 10.81 30.44 -0.21
CA GLY A 327 12.02 31.11 -0.69
C GLY A 327 13.09 30.17 -1.27
N VAL A 328 12.73 28.92 -1.64
CA VAL A 328 13.68 27.89 -2.10
C VAL A 328 13.46 27.44 -3.55
N GLN A 329 12.78 28.25 -4.36
CA GLN A 329 12.43 27.93 -5.75
C GLN A 329 13.64 27.61 -6.65
N ASN A 330 14.80 28.14 -6.34
CA ASN A 330 16.06 27.91 -7.08
C ASN A 330 16.82 26.67 -6.57
N GLN A 331 16.33 26.01 -5.52
CA GLN A 331 16.99 24.86 -4.88
C GLN A 331 16.32 23.53 -5.20
N LEU A 332 15.25 23.50 -5.99
CA LEU A 332 14.49 22.29 -6.30
C LEU A 332 15.34 21.17 -6.93
N ASN A 333 16.36 21.54 -7.68
CA ASN A 333 17.31 20.60 -8.31
C ASN A 333 18.60 20.42 -7.50
N ARG A 334 18.70 20.98 -6.29
CA ARG A 334 19.90 20.85 -5.47
C ARG A 334 20.09 19.37 -5.07
N GLN A 335 21.35 18.96 -5.07
CA GLN A 335 21.77 17.60 -4.68
C GLN A 335 22.42 17.66 -3.29
N PRO A 336 21.66 17.58 -2.19
CA PRO A 336 22.19 17.79 -0.84
C PRO A 336 23.18 16.71 -0.38
N TYR A 337 23.25 15.58 -1.10
CA TYR A 337 24.10 14.43 -0.76
C TYR A 337 25.12 14.12 -1.90
N SER A 338 25.50 15.10 -2.70
CA SER A 338 26.52 14.94 -3.75
C SER A 338 27.88 15.43 -3.27
#